data_b8b3d0925e8564012ad4213c7aa2e84f
#
_entry.id   b8b3d0925e8564012ad4213c7aa2e84f
#
_cell.length_a   1.000
_cell.length_b   1.000
_cell.length_c   1.000
_cell.angle_alpha   90.00
_cell.angle_beta   90.00
_cell.angle_gamma   90.00
#
_symmetry.space_group_name_H-M   'P 1'
#
loop_
_entity.id
_entity.type
_entity.pdbx_description
1 polymer ?
#
loop_
_entity_poly.entity_id
_entity_poly.type
_entity_poly.pdbx_seq_one_letter_code
_entity_poly.pdbx_strand_id
1 'polypeptide(L)'
;MGAIYRREMGAFFTSGLGYVFLTVFYAFSGYFFYTDVLSSKMTDTSPMFVSMFIIFIFLIPVLTMRLLSEEKKNKTDQGLLTAPISLWELVLGKFLAAFTLFVIAESIIFVYAIILKYLGDVVWQTLIGNYVAMLFLGAAFISIGLFVSSLTENQMTAA
;
A
#
# COMPACT_ATOMS: atom_id res chain seq x y z
N MET A 1 -15.44 11.37 -8.66
CA MET A 1 -14.24 10.99 -7.88
C MET A 1 -14.58 10.27 -6.57
N GLY A 2 -15.34 10.86 -5.63
CA GLY A 2 -15.65 10.23 -4.33
C GLY A 2 -16.43 8.92 -4.39
N ALA A 3 -17.33 8.75 -5.36
CA ALA A 3 -18.08 7.51 -5.53
C ALA A 3 -17.18 6.34 -5.95
N ILE A 4 -16.22 6.58 -6.85
CA ILE A 4 -15.24 5.59 -7.30
C ILE A 4 -14.35 5.18 -6.14
N TYR A 5 -13.80 6.15 -5.40
CA TYR A 5 -12.99 5.91 -4.22
C TYR A 5 -13.72 5.02 -3.18
N ARG A 6 -14.97 5.35 -2.84
CA ARG A 6 -15.77 4.57 -1.87
C ARG A 6 -16.04 3.16 -2.37
N ARG A 7 -16.31 2.99 -3.67
CA ARG A 7 -16.51 1.68 -4.29
C ARG A 7 -15.25 0.84 -4.19
N GLU A 8 -14.10 1.39 -4.55
CA GLU A 8 -12.81 0.67 -4.51
C GLU A 8 -12.41 0.32 -3.08
N MET A 9 -12.55 1.26 -2.13
CA MET A 9 -12.32 0.96 -0.72
C MET A 9 -13.24 -0.16 -0.21
N GLY A 10 -14.52 -0.11 -0.55
CA GLY A 10 -15.44 -1.19 -0.26
C GLY A 10 -15.00 -2.52 -0.87
N ALA A 11 -14.56 -2.52 -2.13
CA ALA A 11 -14.10 -3.71 -2.83
C ALA A 11 -12.87 -4.36 -2.18
N PHE A 12 -11.91 -3.58 -1.69
CA PHE A 12 -10.74 -4.11 -0.96
C PHE A 12 -11.14 -4.91 0.28
N PHE A 13 -12.12 -4.43 1.04
CA PHE A 13 -12.56 -5.08 2.28
C PHE A 13 -13.59 -6.18 2.04
N THR A 14 -14.50 -6.04 1.08
CA THR A 14 -15.49 -7.09 0.75
C THR A 14 -14.86 -8.28 0.03
N SER A 15 -13.85 -8.07 -0.81
CA SER A 15 -13.12 -9.15 -1.49
C SER A 15 -12.08 -9.84 -0.60
N GLY A 16 -11.85 -9.35 0.61
CA GLY A 16 -10.83 -9.88 1.53
C GLY A 16 -9.38 -9.48 1.19
N LEU A 17 -9.13 -8.91 0.01
CA LEU A 17 -7.75 -8.57 -0.42
C LEU A 17 -7.11 -7.53 0.50
N GLY A 18 -7.86 -6.54 0.96
CA GLY A 18 -7.38 -5.54 1.90
C GLY A 18 -6.94 -6.16 3.23
N TYR A 19 -7.70 -7.14 3.75
CA TYR A 19 -7.32 -7.84 4.96
C TYR A 19 -6.06 -8.70 4.77
N VAL A 20 -5.94 -9.41 3.65
CA VAL A 20 -4.74 -10.18 3.33
C VAL A 20 -3.52 -9.27 3.23
N PHE A 21 -3.66 -8.15 2.51
CA PHE A 21 -2.59 -7.15 2.39
C PHE A 21 -2.15 -6.63 3.77
N LEU A 22 -3.08 -6.18 4.61
CA LEU A 22 -2.77 -5.68 5.95
C LEU A 22 -2.14 -6.75 6.84
N THR A 23 -2.65 -7.99 6.79
CA THR A 23 -2.13 -9.10 7.59
C THR A 23 -0.68 -9.43 7.22
N VAL A 24 -0.40 -9.56 5.92
CA VAL A 24 0.95 -9.84 5.42
C VAL A 24 1.89 -8.68 5.75
N PHE A 25 1.44 -7.45 5.51
CA PHE A 25 2.21 -6.26 5.84
C PHE A 25 2.56 -6.19 7.33
N TYR A 26 1.59 -6.38 8.22
CA TYR A 26 1.81 -6.32 9.67
C TYR A 26 2.68 -7.48 10.17
N ALA A 27 2.56 -8.67 9.58
CA ALA A 27 3.40 -9.81 9.93
C ALA A 27 4.88 -9.54 9.62
N PHE A 28 5.18 -9.07 8.40
CA PHE A 28 6.55 -8.73 8.02
C PHE A 28 7.09 -7.52 8.76
N SER A 29 6.29 -6.47 8.89
CA SER A 29 6.64 -5.25 9.62
C SER A 29 6.98 -5.56 11.08
N GLY A 30 6.16 -6.38 11.76
CA GLY A 30 6.43 -6.83 13.13
C GLY A 30 7.67 -7.70 13.25
N TYR A 31 7.91 -8.59 12.28
CA TYR A 31 9.10 -9.41 12.22
C TYR A 31 10.36 -8.55 12.10
N PHE A 32 10.39 -7.60 11.15
CA PHE A 32 11.54 -6.71 10.98
C PHE A 32 11.71 -5.73 12.15
N PHE A 33 10.62 -5.25 12.74
CA PHE A 33 10.71 -4.45 13.95
C PHE A 33 11.38 -5.22 15.09
N TYR A 34 11.05 -6.51 15.24
CA TYR A 34 11.71 -7.36 16.24
C TYR A 34 13.18 -7.60 15.92
N THR A 35 13.51 -8.02 14.67
CA THR A 35 14.88 -8.41 14.31
C THR A 35 15.83 -7.23 14.17
N ASP A 36 15.39 -6.15 13.52
CA ASP A 36 16.26 -5.07 13.14
C ASP A 36 16.37 -3.98 14.21
N VAL A 37 15.35 -3.88 15.08
CA VAL A 37 15.28 -2.83 16.10
C VAL A 37 15.41 -3.42 17.51
N LEU A 38 14.46 -4.28 17.92
CA LEU A 38 14.43 -4.78 19.30
C LEU A 38 15.60 -5.71 19.62
N SER A 39 15.91 -6.68 18.76
CA SER A 39 17.03 -7.61 18.97
C SER A 39 18.38 -6.90 18.94
N SER A 40 18.50 -5.89 18.08
CA SER A 40 19.73 -5.10 17.95
C SER A 40 19.90 -4.06 19.05
N LYS A 41 18.90 -3.88 19.91
CA LYS A 41 18.87 -2.85 20.98
C LYS A 41 19.15 -1.43 20.44
N MET A 42 18.78 -1.19 19.17
CA MET A 42 18.94 0.10 18.54
C MET A 42 17.64 0.89 18.64
N THR A 43 17.76 2.21 18.80
CA THR A 43 16.61 3.12 18.73
C THR A 43 16.40 3.67 17.32
N ASP A 44 17.33 3.38 16.39
CA ASP A 44 17.22 3.74 14.99
C ASP A 44 16.35 2.73 14.24
N THR A 45 15.30 3.22 13.61
CA THR A 45 14.34 2.42 12.84
C THR A 45 14.73 2.25 11.37
N SER A 46 15.81 2.90 10.90
CA SER A 46 16.23 2.87 9.49
C SER A 46 16.45 1.45 8.93
N PRO A 47 17.09 0.49 9.64
CA PRO A 47 17.27 -0.87 9.14
C PRO A 47 15.93 -1.55 8.83
N MET A 48 14.92 -1.38 9.68
CA MET A 48 13.57 -1.92 9.47
C MET A 48 12.95 -1.38 8.16
N PHE A 49 13.08 -0.08 7.90
CA PHE A 49 12.55 0.52 6.67
C PHE A 49 13.25 -0.02 5.42
N VAL A 50 14.56 -0.26 5.48
CA VAL A 50 15.32 -0.90 4.39
C VAL A 50 14.81 -2.32 4.14
N SER A 51 14.55 -3.10 5.17
CA SER A 51 13.99 -4.44 5.05
C SER A 51 12.57 -4.40 4.46
N MET A 52 11.73 -3.46 4.89
CA MET A 52 10.39 -3.26 4.36
C MET A 52 10.37 -2.84 2.89
N PHE A 53 11.38 -2.11 2.41
CA PHE A 53 11.51 -1.75 0.99
C PHE A 53 11.48 -2.99 0.08
N ILE A 54 12.17 -4.07 0.46
CA ILE A 54 12.20 -5.31 -0.31
C ILE A 54 10.79 -5.94 -0.39
N ILE A 55 10.05 -5.90 0.73
CA ILE A 55 8.69 -6.43 0.77
C ILE A 55 7.74 -5.62 -0.11
N PHE A 56 7.92 -4.31 -0.21
CA PHE A 56 7.08 -3.45 -1.04
C PHE A 56 7.16 -3.78 -2.52
N ILE A 57 8.32 -4.22 -3.01
CA ILE A 57 8.51 -4.65 -4.40
C ILE A 57 7.54 -5.79 -4.76
N PHE A 58 7.21 -6.66 -3.79
CA PHE A 58 6.29 -7.77 -4.01
C PHE A 58 4.85 -7.44 -3.60
N LEU A 59 4.68 -6.74 -2.49
CA LEU A 59 3.37 -6.54 -1.88
C LEU A 59 2.52 -5.49 -2.62
N ILE A 60 3.15 -4.42 -3.12
CA ILE A 60 2.42 -3.37 -3.84
C ILE A 60 1.90 -3.84 -5.20
N PRO A 61 2.66 -4.59 -6.04
CA PRO A 61 2.10 -5.21 -7.23
C PRO A 61 0.88 -6.09 -6.96
N VAL A 62 0.92 -6.91 -5.90
CA VAL A 62 -0.25 -7.72 -5.50
C VAL A 62 -1.47 -6.86 -5.19
N LEU A 63 -1.28 -5.71 -4.53
CA LEU A 63 -2.35 -4.76 -4.27
C LEU A 63 -2.91 -4.13 -5.55
N THR A 64 -2.03 -3.77 -6.49
CA THR A 64 -2.37 -2.99 -7.68
C THR A 64 -2.84 -3.85 -8.86
N MET A 65 -2.46 -5.14 -8.92
CA MET A 65 -2.78 -6.04 -10.04
C MET A 65 -4.28 -6.13 -10.35
N ARG A 66 -5.15 -5.96 -9.35
CA ARG A 66 -6.60 -6.04 -9.51
C ARG A 66 -7.27 -4.73 -9.94
N LEU A 67 -6.59 -3.60 -9.76
CA LEU A 67 -7.24 -2.28 -9.86
C LEU A 67 -7.86 -1.99 -11.23
N LEU A 68 -7.24 -2.41 -12.30
CA LEU A 68 -7.73 -2.19 -13.66
C LEU A 68 -7.91 -3.48 -14.46
N SER A 69 -7.07 -4.50 -14.24
CA SER A 69 -7.13 -5.76 -15.00
C SER A 69 -8.41 -6.55 -14.74
N GLU A 70 -8.97 -6.49 -13.53
CA GLU A 70 -10.22 -7.17 -13.20
C GLU A 70 -11.42 -6.54 -13.92
N GLU A 71 -11.46 -5.23 -14.07
CA GLU A 71 -12.52 -4.54 -14.80
C GLU A 71 -12.47 -4.84 -16.29
N LYS A 72 -11.28 -4.89 -16.89
CA LYS A 72 -11.10 -5.31 -18.27
C LYS A 72 -11.56 -6.76 -18.49
N LYS A 73 -11.14 -7.68 -17.64
CA LYS A 73 -11.53 -9.10 -17.70
C LYS A 73 -13.03 -9.27 -17.62
N ASN A 74 -13.72 -8.54 -16.78
CA ASN A 74 -15.16 -8.63 -16.57
C ASN A 74 -15.97 -7.76 -17.56
N LYS A 75 -15.30 -7.04 -18.49
CA LYS A 75 -15.90 -6.08 -19.43
C LYS A 75 -16.75 -5.00 -18.74
N THR A 76 -16.51 -4.74 -17.47
CA THR A 76 -17.19 -3.68 -16.72
C THR A 76 -16.62 -2.30 -17.01
N ASP A 77 -15.45 -2.23 -17.64
CA ASP A 77 -14.85 -1.03 -18.22
C ASP A 77 -15.77 -0.36 -19.23
N GLN A 78 -16.49 -1.15 -20.07
CA GLN A 78 -17.42 -0.60 -21.05
C GLN A 78 -18.58 0.16 -20.37
N GLY A 79 -19.09 -0.35 -19.26
CA GLY A 79 -20.12 0.34 -18.46
C GLY A 79 -19.61 1.61 -17.79
N LEU A 80 -18.34 1.64 -17.39
CA LEU A 80 -17.70 2.81 -16.81
C LEU A 80 -17.38 3.88 -17.85
N LEU A 81 -17.00 3.48 -19.07
CA LEU A 81 -16.73 4.40 -20.18
C LEU A 81 -18.00 5.03 -20.77
N THR A 82 -19.18 4.39 -20.61
CA THR A 82 -20.47 4.96 -21.00
C THR A 82 -21.07 5.89 -19.95
N ALA A 83 -20.56 5.84 -18.71
CA ALA A 83 -20.94 6.77 -17.66
C ALA A 83 -20.29 8.16 -17.90
N PRO A 84 -20.90 9.26 -17.50
CA PRO A 84 -20.33 10.61 -17.64
C PRO A 84 -19.21 10.86 -16.61
N ILE A 85 -18.19 10.00 -16.63
CA ILE A 85 -17.04 10.04 -15.70
C ILE A 85 -15.78 10.27 -16.52
N SER A 86 -14.94 11.22 -16.11
CA SER A 86 -13.67 11.44 -16.78
C SER A 86 -12.67 10.30 -16.45
N LEU A 87 -11.81 9.94 -17.40
CA LEU A 87 -10.75 8.95 -17.19
C LEU A 87 -9.84 9.34 -16.01
N TRP A 88 -9.60 10.63 -15.82
CA TRP A 88 -8.84 11.14 -14.70
C TRP A 88 -9.50 10.84 -13.34
N GLU A 89 -10.81 10.99 -13.26
CA GLU A 89 -11.54 10.65 -12.02
C GLU A 89 -11.49 9.16 -11.70
N LEU A 90 -11.51 8.30 -12.73
CA LEU A 90 -11.38 6.88 -12.57
C LEU A 90 -10.00 6.51 -12.02
N VAL A 91 -8.94 6.95 -12.69
CA VAL A 91 -7.55 6.63 -12.31
C VAL A 91 -7.20 7.19 -10.93
N LEU A 92 -7.53 8.46 -10.68
CA LEU A 92 -7.26 9.09 -9.39
C LEU A 92 -8.08 8.46 -8.25
N GLY A 93 -9.32 8.06 -8.50
CA GLY A 93 -10.15 7.37 -7.52
C GLY A 93 -9.54 6.03 -7.09
N LYS A 94 -9.05 5.25 -8.05
CA LYS A 94 -8.36 3.97 -7.82
C LYS A 94 -7.00 4.17 -7.10
N PHE A 95 -6.23 5.13 -7.57
CA PHE A 95 -4.95 5.48 -6.93
C PHE A 95 -5.16 5.85 -5.46
N LEU A 96 -6.09 6.75 -5.18
CA LEU A 96 -6.37 7.20 -3.82
C LEU A 96 -6.87 6.06 -2.92
N ALA A 97 -7.67 5.13 -3.44
CA ALA A 97 -8.12 3.98 -2.66
C ALA A 97 -6.95 3.06 -2.27
N ALA A 98 -6.09 2.70 -3.22
CA ALA A 98 -4.90 1.89 -2.96
C ALA A 98 -3.92 2.62 -2.03
N PHE A 99 -3.70 3.91 -2.25
CA PHE A 99 -2.82 4.73 -1.42
C PHE A 99 -3.35 4.88 0.01
N THR A 100 -4.65 5.04 0.19
CA THR A 100 -5.26 5.08 1.53
C THR A 100 -5.06 3.76 2.28
N LEU A 101 -5.25 2.62 1.61
CA LEU A 101 -4.99 1.31 2.23
C LEU A 101 -3.51 1.17 2.61
N PHE A 102 -2.60 1.65 1.78
CA PHE A 102 -1.17 1.67 2.06
C PHE A 102 -0.83 2.58 3.25
N VAL A 103 -1.40 3.78 3.35
CA VAL A 103 -1.23 4.69 4.49
C VAL A 103 -1.75 4.06 5.80
N ILE A 104 -2.88 3.34 5.73
CA ILE A 104 -3.40 2.60 6.89
C ILE A 104 -2.39 1.52 7.33
N ALA A 105 -1.82 0.77 6.39
CA ALA A 105 -0.80 -0.23 6.68
C ALA A 105 0.45 0.41 7.32
N GLU A 106 0.97 1.47 6.73
CA GLU A 106 2.14 2.21 7.21
C GLU A 106 1.93 2.84 8.60
N SER A 107 0.70 3.17 8.98
CA SER A 107 0.39 3.81 10.26
C SER A 107 0.81 2.99 11.49
N ILE A 108 1.07 1.67 11.33
CA ILE A 108 1.59 0.80 12.40
C ILE A 108 2.94 1.31 12.96
N ILE A 109 3.68 2.09 12.18
CA ILE A 109 4.96 2.65 12.62
C ILE A 109 4.80 3.51 13.89
N PHE A 110 3.65 4.18 14.04
CA PHE A 110 3.38 4.98 15.24
C PHE A 110 3.18 4.09 16.49
N VAL A 111 2.68 2.87 16.31
CA VAL A 111 2.60 1.89 17.40
C VAL A 111 4.01 1.46 17.82
N TYR A 112 4.89 1.21 16.84
CA TYR A 112 6.30 0.90 17.13
C TYR A 112 7.04 2.06 17.79
N ALA A 113 6.74 3.30 17.39
CA ALA A 113 7.29 4.48 18.05
C ALA A 113 6.88 4.57 19.53
N ILE A 114 5.62 4.23 19.85
CA ILE A 114 5.14 4.18 21.23
C ILE A 114 5.88 3.11 22.02
N ILE A 115 6.06 1.92 21.45
CA ILE A 115 6.81 0.82 22.10
C ILE A 115 8.26 1.25 22.38
N LEU A 116 8.93 1.84 21.39
CA LEU A 116 10.29 2.33 21.55
C LEU A 116 10.41 3.41 22.62
N LYS A 117 9.44 4.31 22.70
CA LYS A 117 9.41 5.35 23.73
C LYS A 117 9.33 4.77 25.16
N TYR A 118 8.69 3.64 25.34
CA TYR A 118 8.68 2.94 26.64
C TYR A 118 9.97 2.18 26.94
N LEU A 119 10.71 1.76 25.90
CA LEU A 119 11.95 1.01 26.03
C LEU A 119 13.20 1.90 26.06
N GLY A 120 13.11 3.15 25.59
CA GLY A 120 14.22 4.08 25.50
C GLY A 120 13.86 5.35 24.74
N ASP A 121 14.86 5.97 24.12
CA ASP A 121 14.67 7.19 23.34
C ASP A 121 14.34 6.87 21.87
N VAL A 122 13.39 7.63 21.32
CA VAL A 122 13.01 7.55 19.90
C VAL A 122 13.68 8.67 19.12
N VAL A 123 14.36 8.33 18.03
CA VAL A 123 14.90 9.32 17.08
C VAL A 123 13.77 9.76 16.12
N TRP A 124 12.95 10.70 16.57
CA TRP A 124 11.78 11.17 15.85
C TRP A 124 12.06 11.68 14.43
N GLN A 125 13.20 12.35 14.24
CA GLN A 125 13.59 12.89 12.93
C GLN A 125 13.79 11.77 11.92
N THR A 126 14.49 10.71 12.28
CA THR A 126 14.73 9.54 11.43
C THR A 126 13.44 8.79 11.17
N LEU A 127 12.61 8.57 12.18
CA LEU A 127 11.35 7.86 12.05
C LEU A 127 10.39 8.58 11.10
N ILE A 128 10.17 9.88 11.30
CA ILE A 128 9.27 10.67 10.44
C ILE A 128 9.85 10.80 9.03
N GLY A 129 11.16 11.01 8.90
CA GLY A 129 11.83 11.08 7.61
C GLY A 129 11.64 9.80 6.79
N ASN A 130 11.89 8.64 7.39
CA ASN A 130 11.70 7.34 6.75
C ASN A 130 10.22 7.07 6.43
N TYR A 131 9.29 7.40 7.34
CA TYR A 131 7.85 7.28 7.09
C TYR A 131 7.41 8.07 5.85
N VAL A 132 7.80 9.34 5.77
CA VAL A 132 7.47 10.20 4.62
C VAL A 132 8.12 9.68 3.34
N ALA A 133 9.38 9.23 3.39
CA ALA A 133 10.06 8.64 2.24
C ALA A 133 9.33 7.38 1.74
N MET A 134 8.87 6.52 2.64
CA MET A 134 8.10 5.32 2.29
C MET A 134 6.73 5.65 1.70
N LEU A 135 6.06 6.70 2.16
CA LEU A 135 4.81 7.15 1.54
C LEU A 135 5.01 7.58 0.09
N PHE A 136 6.06 8.35 -0.21
CA PHE A 136 6.38 8.73 -1.59
C PHE A 136 6.75 7.53 -2.46
N LEU A 137 7.53 6.61 -1.92
CA LEU A 137 7.91 5.38 -2.59
C LEU A 137 6.69 4.50 -2.88
N GLY A 138 5.80 4.32 -1.91
CA GLY A 138 4.53 3.61 -2.08
C GLY A 138 3.63 4.25 -3.14
N ALA A 139 3.52 5.59 -3.14
CA ALA A 139 2.79 6.33 -4.17
C ALA A 139 3.37 6.08 -5.57
N ALA A 140 4.70 6.08 -5.71
CA ALA A 140 5.37 5.79 -6.98
C ALA A 140 5.09 4.35 -7.45
N PHE A 141 5.24 3.36 -6.58
CA PHE A 141 4.96 1.96 -6.92
C PHE A 141 3.48 1.73 -7.26
N ILE A 142 2.54 2.33 -6.53
CA ILE A 142 1.11 2.25 -6.83
C ILE A 142 0.83 2.86 -8.21
N SER A 143 1.45 3.99 -8.57
CA SER A 143 1.30 4.62 -9.89
C SER A 143 1.81 3.73 -11.00
N ILE A 144 3.00 3.11 -10.83
CA ILE A 144 3.56 2.15 -11.78
C ILE A 144 2.65 0.92 -11.89
N GLY A 145 2.21 0.38 -10.77
CA GLY A 145 1.31 -0.78 -10.73
C GLY A 145 -0.02 -0.52 -11.41
N LEU A 146 -0.61 0.66 -11.24
CA LEU A 146 -1.80 1.09 -11.98
C LEU A 146 -1.55 1.16 -13.48
N PHE A 147 -0.41 1.72 -13.89
CA PHE A 147 -0.04 1.79 -15.30
C PHE A 147 0.10 0.40 -15.90
N VAL A 148 0.84 -0.51 -15.27
CA VAL A 148 1.00 -1.89 -15.73
C VAL A 148 -0.33 -2.63 -15.75
N SER A 149 -1.16 -2.47 -14.72
CA SER A 149 -2.52 -3.05 -14.66
C SER A 149 -3.42 -2.54 -15.78
N SER A 150 -3.20 -1.34 -16.30
CA SER A 150 -3.94 -0.79 -17.45
C SER A 150 -3.59 -1.43 -18.77
N LEU A 151 -2.39 -1.99 -18.91
CA LEU A 151 -1.89 -2.58 -20.16
C LEU A 151 -2.32 -4.03 -20.35
N THR A 152 -2.74 -4.72 -19.29
CA THR A 152 -3.03 -6.16 -19.35
C THR A 152 -4.44 -6.47 -18.85
N GLU A 153 -5.07 -7.48 -19.48
CA GLU A 153 -6.36 -8.04 -19.05
C GLU A 153 -6.20 -9.17 -18.03
N ASN A 154 -4.96 -9.69 -17.88
CA ASN A 154 -4.69 -10.78 -16.97
C ASN A 154 -4.04 -10.28 -15.69
N GLN A 155 -4.66 -10.57 -14.55
CA GLN A 155 -4.16 -10.17 -13.23
C GLN A 155 -2.74 -10.68 -12.94
N MET A 156 -2.42 -11.91 -13.39
CA MET A 156 -1.10 -12.51 -13.15
C MET A 156 0.02 -11.85 -13.96
N THR A 157 -0.30 -11.29 -15.14
CA THR A 157 0.68 -10.57 -15.95
C THR A 157 0.84 -9.11 -15.54
N ALA A 158 -0.08 -8.59 -14.71
CA ALA A 158 0.02 -7.24 -14.14
C ALA A 158 0.90 -7.18 -12.87
N ALA A 159 1.13 -8.31 -12.21
CA ALA A 159 1.96 -8.41 -11.00
C ALA A 159 3.43 -8.65 -11.35
#